data_95daa752950839812f9541f39ea2d5c6
#
_entry.id   95daa752950839812f9541f39ea2d5c6
#
_cell.length_a   1.000
_cell.length_b   1.000
_cell.length_c   1.000
_cell.angle_alpha   90.00
_cell.angle_beta   90.00
_cell.angle_gamma   90.00
#
_symmetry.space_group_name_H-M   'P 1'
#
loop_
_entity.id
_entity.type
_entity.pdbx_description
1 polymer ?
#
loop_
_entity_poly.entity_id
_entity_poly.type
_entity_poly.pdbx_seq_one_letter_code
_entity_poly.pdbx_strand_id
1 'polypeptide(L)'
;HELAPIYAEANIAVDHNQLVMETLKKVAYRHGLQCLLHEKPFAGVNGSGKHNNWSITTDDGINLLDPGKTPHENIQFLLVLTCILKAVDTHADLLRESAADVGNDHRLGANEAPPAILSVFLGEQLEDVLSQLISTGEATHSISGKMLETGVKTLPDFMKDATDRNRTSPFAFTGNK
;
A
#
# COMPACT_ATOMS: atom_id res chain seq x y z
N HIS A 1 -5.74 4.53 18.62
CA HIS A 1 -5.61 3.08 18.57
C HIS A 1 -5.86 2.63 17.13
N GLU A 2 -5.04 1.74 16.63
CA GLU A 2 -5.18 1.15 15.31
C GLU A 2 -5.47 -0.35 15.42
N LEU A 3 -6.28 -0.86 14.50
CA LEU A 3 -6.45 -2.28 14.27
C LEU A 3 -5.53 -2.65 13.10
N ALA A 4 -4.49 -3.43 13.36
CA ALA A 4 -3.57 -3.94 12.36
C ALA A 4 -3.90 -5.41 12.04
N PRO A 5 -4.67 -5.70 11.00
CA PRO A 5 -5.01 -7.07 10.64
C PRO A 5 -3.80 -7.79 10.04
N ILE A 6 -3.73 -9.09 10.28
CA ILE A 6 -2.83 -9.98 9.53
C ILE A 6 -3.42 -10.13 8.12
N TYR A 7 -2.56 -10.13 7.11
CA TYR A 7 -2.99 -10.32 5.73
C TYR A 7 -3.66 -11.70 5.54
N ALA A 8 -4.63 -11.75 4.65
CA ALA A 8 -5.35 -12.95 4.28
C ALA A 8 -5.69 -12.90 2.80
N GLU A 9 -6.22 -13.97 2.27
CA GLU A 9 -6.81 -14.00 0.94
C GLU A 9 -7.89 -12.92 0.80
N ALA A 10 -7.96 -12.26 -0.37
CA ALA A 10 -8.71 -11.02 -0.55
C ALA A 10 -10.20 -11.13 -0.16
N ASN A 11 -10.87 -12.22 -0.56
CA ASN A 11 -12.27 -12.45 -0.20
C ASN A 11 -12.47 -12.59 1.32
N ILE A 12 -11.59 -13.34 2.00
CA ILE A 12 -11.62 -13.50 3.46
C ILE A 12 -11.31 -12.17 4.15
N ALA A 13 -10.34 -11.42 3.64
CA ALA A 13 -10.00 -10.11 4.19
C ALA A 13 -11.16 -9.11 4.08
N VAL A 14 -11.92 -9.16 2.98
CA VAL A 14 -13.13 -8.35 2.80
C VAL A 14 -14.21 -8.74 3.80
N ASP A 15 -14.49 -10.03 3.96
CA ASP A 15 -15.49 -10.52 4.92
C ASP A 15 -15.11 -10.13 6.36
N HIS A 16 -13.85 -10.28 6.74
CA HIS A 16 -13.36 -9.83 8.05
C HIS A 16 -13.54 -8.33 8.24
N ASN A 17 -13.27 -7.52 7.22
CA ASN A 17 -13.45 -6.08 7.29
C ASN A 17 -14.91 -5.70 7.47
N GLN A 18 -15.84 -6.34 6.76
CA GLN A 18 -17.29 -6.15 6.95
C GLN A 18 -17.74 -6.50 8.37
N LEU A 19 -17.27 -7.64 8.90
CA LEU A 19 -17.57 -8.07 10.26
C LEU A 19 -17.04 -7.08 11.31
N VAL A 20 -15.82 -6.57 11.13
CA VAL A 20 -15.24 -5.55 12.00
C VAL A 20 -16.06 -4.28 12.00
N MET A 21 -16.43 -3.76 10.81
CA MET A 21 -17.26 -2.56 10.69
C MET A 21 -18.62 -2.70 11.38
N GLU A 22 -19.27 -3.84 11.19
CA GLU A 22 -20.55 -4.13 11.84
C GLU A 22 -20.41 -4.24 13.36
N THR A 23 -19.33 -4.89 13.82
CA THR A 23 -19.04 -5.03 15.26
C THR A 23 -18.77 -3.67 15.90
N LEU A 24 -17.99 -2.81 15.25
CA LEU A 24 -17.70 -1.46 15.74
C LEU A 24 -19.00 -0.66 15.94
N LYS A 25 -19.92 -0.68 14.98
CA LYS A 25 -21.23 -0.02 15.08
C LYS A 25 -22.02 -0.53 16.28
N LYS A 26 -22.12 -1.86 16.42
CA LYS A 26 -22.89 -2.50 17.52
C LYS A 26 -22.31 -2.21 18.88
N VAL A 27 -20.99 -2.28 19.01
CA VAL A 27 -20.30 -2.00 20.28
C VAL A 27 -20.43 -0.52 20.65
N ALA A 28 -20.17 0.38 19.71
CA ALA A 28 -20.35 1.82 19.96
C ALA A 28 -21.77 2.14 20.45
N TYR A 29 -22.79 1.62 19.78
CA TYR A 29 -24.18 1.83 20.17
C TYR A 29 -24.48 1.35 21.60
N ARG A 30 -23.96 0.18 22.01
CA ARG A 30 -24.12 -0.35 23.37
C ARG A 30 -23.51 0.55 24.45
N HIS A 31 -22.50 1.33 24.08
CA HIS A 31 -21.83 2.28 24.97
C HIS A 31 -22.33 3.72 24.83
N GLY A 32 -23.45 3.95 24.15
CA GLY A 32 -24.02 5.28 23.94
C GLY A 32 -23.19 6.17 23.00
N LEU A 33 -22.37 5.54 22.14
CA LEU A 33 -21.51 6.22 21.17
C LEU A 33 -22.01 5.99 19.76
N GLN A 34 -21.67 6.92 18.86
CA GLN A 34 -21.90 6.79 17.42
C GLN A 34 -20.58 6.41 16.74
N CYS A 35 -20.60 5.34 15.96
CA CYS A 35 -19.47 4.94 15.12
C CYS A 35 -19.61 5.56 13.73
N LEU A 36 -18.63 6.37 13.33
CA LEU A 36 -18.51 6.91 11.99
C LEU A 36 -17.41 6.13 11.26
N LEU A 37 -17.78 5.45 10.18
CA LEU A 37 -16.85 4.63 9.38
C LEU A 37 -16.24 5.39 8.19
N HIS A 38 -16.42 6.70 8.13
CA HIS A 38 -15.76 7.56 7.17
C HIS A 38 -14.36 7.93 7.66
N GLU A 39 -13.37 7.86 6.78
CA GLU A 39 -11.98 8.15 7.14
C GLU A 39 -11.75 9.62 7.50
N LYS A 40 -12.43 10.53 6.81
CA LYS A 40 -12.44 11.97 7.05
C LYS A 40 -13.90 12.44 7.22
N PRO A 41 -14.52 12.20 8.37
CA PRO A 41 -15.94 12.49 8.56
C PRO A 41 -16.26 13.98 8.57
N PHE A 42 -15.27 14.84 8.81
CA PHE A 42 -15.45 16.30 8.89
C PHE A 42 -14.36 17.03 8.11
N ALA A 43 -14.75 18.09 7.43
CA ALA A 43 -13.81 18.97 6.75
C ALA A 43 -12.87 19.66 7.75
N GLY A 44 -11.58 19.77 7.41
CA GLY A 44 -10.58 20.45 8.21
C GLY A 44 -10.13 19.73 9.49
N VAL A 45 -10.62 18.52 9.73
CA VAL A 45 -10.24 17.70 10.89
C VAL A 45 -9.47 16.47 10.40
N ASN A 46 -8.43 16.09 11.13
CA ASN A 46 -7.73 14.83 10.87
C ASN A 46 -8.68 13.66 11.11
N GLY A 47 -8.52 12.65 10.31
CA GLY A 47 -9.22 11.38 10.46
C GLY A 47 -8.22 10.23 10.39
N SER A 48 -8.71 9.03 10.34
CA SER A 48 -7.93 7.83 10.09
C SER A 48 -8.29 7.24 8.74
N GLY A 49 -7.32 6.64 8.09
CA GLY A 49 -7.51 5.94 6.84
C GLY A 49 -6.87 4.58 6.88
N LYS A 50 -7.21 3.74 5.94
CA LYS A 50 -6.64 2.42 5.78
C LYS A 50 -6.03 2.30 4.38
N HIS A 51 -4.77 1.95 4.33
CA HIS A 51 -4.11 1.53 3.10
C HIS A 51 -4.24 0.01 2.96
N ASN A 52 -4.87 -0.43 1.88
CA ASN A 52 -5.01 -1.84 1.58
C ASN A 52 -3.87 -2.27 0.65
N ASN A 53 -2.78 -2.73 1.24
CA ASN A 53 -1.69 -3.36 0.50
C ASN A 53 -2.16 -4.72 -0.02
N TRP A 54 -1.80 -5.05 -1.24
CA TRP A 54 -2.18 -6.30 -1.87
C TRP A 54 -1.03 -6.88 -2.68
N SER A 55 -1.02 -8.18 -2.82
CA SER A 55 -0.06 -8.90 -3.65
C SER A 55 -0.76 -9.97 -4.48
N ILE A 56 -0.03 -10.54 -5.43
CA ILE A 56 -0.46 -11.68 -6.23
C ILE A 56 0.45 -12.84 -5.88
N THR A 57 -0.16 -13.94 -5.46
CA THR A 57 0.57 -15.14 -5.06
C THR A 57 0.13 -16.31 -5.93
N THR A 58 1.08 -17.10 -6.36
CA THR A 58 0.82 -18.36 -7.06
C THR A 58 0.26 -19.41 -6.09
N ASP A 59 -0.25 -20.51 -6.60
CA ASP A 59 -0.80 -21.64 -5.83
C ASP A 59 0.27 -22.35 -4.98
N ASP A 60 1.53 -22.28 -5.39
CA ASP A 60 2.69 -22.76 -4.62
C ASP A 60 3.26 -21.74 -3.62
N GLY A 61 2.61 -20.59 -3.48
CA GLY A 61 2.92 -19.59 -2.45
C GLY A 61 3.98 -18.55 -2.83
N ILE A 62 4.36 -18.45 -4.10
CA ILE A 62 5.33 -17.46 -4.58
C ILE A 62 4.65 -16.11 -4.73
N ASN A 63 5.12 -15.08 -4.01
CA ASN A 63 4.65 -13.72 -4.18
C ASN A 63 5.29 -13.09 -5.43
N LEU A 64 4.46 -12.82 -6.45
CA LEU A 64 4.91 -12.24 -7.72
C LEU A 64 5.31 -10.76 -7.61
N LEU A 65 4.96 -10.10 -6.50
CA LEU A 65 5.29 -8.71 -6.21
C LEU A 65 6.39 -8.57 -5.15
N ASP A 66 7.10 -9.65 -4.86
CA ASP A 66 8.31 -9.61 -4.04
C ASP A 66 9.54 -9.35 -4.93
N PRO A 67 10.22 -8.20 -4.78
CA PRO A 67 11.42 -7.87 -5.56
C PRO A 67 12.58 -8.81 -5.27
N GLY A 68 12.60 -9.46 -4.09
CA GLY A 68 13.72 -10.27 -3.64
C GLY A 68 14.95 -9.41 -3.28
N LYS A 69 16.11 -10.09 -3.15
CA LYS A 69 17.38 -9.42 -2.79
C LYS A 69 18.05 -8.71 -3.96
N THR A 70 17.84 -9.19 -5.17
CA THR A 70 18.43 -8.65 -6.41
C THR A 70 17.31 -8.31 -7.42
N PRO A 71 16.58 -7.20 -7.21
CA PRO A 71 15.43 -6.84 -8.05
C PRO A 71 15.76 -6.69 -9.53
N HIS A 72 16.97 -6.26 -9.87
CA HIS A 72 17.43 -6.08 -11.25
C HIS A 72 17.57 -7.42 -12.02
N GLU A 73 17.74 -8.53 -11.33
CA GLU A 73 17.81 -9.87 -11.91
C GLU A 73 16.45 -10.59 -11.91
N ASN A 74 15.49 -10.10 -11.13
CA ASN A 74 14.17 -10.71 -11.00
C ASN A 74 13.24 -10.29 -12.15
N ILE A 75 13.43 -10.89 -13.30
CA ILE A 75 12.67 -10.59 -14.52
C ILE A 75 11.17 -10.83 -14.31
N GLN A 76 10.77 -11.87 -13.59
CA GLN A 76 9.37 -12.16 -13.30
C GLN A 76 8.73 -11.01 -12.52
N PHE A 77 9.37 -10.55 -11.46
CA PHE A 77 8.90 -9.40 -10.68
C PHE A 77 8.79 -8.14 -11.54
N LEU A 78 9.84 -7.80 -12.30
CA LEU A 78 9.85 -6.61 -13.16
C LEU A 78 8.77 -6.66 -14.25
N LEU A 79 8.52 -7.83 -14.83
CA LEU A 79 7.45 -8.02 -15.81
C LEU A 79 6.06 -7.80 -15.18
N VAL A 80 5.79 -8.45 -14.04
CA VAL A 80 4.51 -8.32 -13.33
C VAL A 80 4.29 -6.89 -12.87
N LEU A 81 5.30 -6.25 -12.29
CA LEU A 81 5.26 -4.84 -11.89
C LEU A 81 4.88 -3.93 -13.07
N THR A 82 5.56 -4.10 -14.21
CA THR A 82 5.31 -3.29 -15.41
C THR A 82 3.91 -3.52 -15.98
N CYS A 83 3.44 -4.77 -16.00
CA CYS A 83 2.07 -5.09 -16.43
C CYS A 83 1.02 -4.42 -15.56
N ILE A 84 1.21 -4.41 -14.23
CA ILE A 84 0.28 -3.75 -13.31
C ILE A 84 0.30 -2.23 -13.51
N LEU A 85 1.49 -1.62 -13.60
CA LEU A 85 1.60 -0.17 -13.87
C LEU A 85 0.88 0.23 -15.15
N LYS A 86 1.07 -0.55 -16.22
CA LYS A 86 0.38 -0.34 -17.49
C LYS A 86 -1.14 -0.50 -17.36
N ALA A 87 -1.60 -1.51 -16.64
CA ALA A 87 -3.03 -1.73 -16.40
C ALA A 87 -3.66 -0.57 -15.61
N VAL A 88 -2.97 -0.08 -14.58
CA VAL A 88 -3.40 1.07 -13.77
C VAL A 88 -3.52 2.33 -14.63
N ASP A 89 -2.54 2.60 -15.49
CA ASP A 89 -2.59 3.74 -16.41
C ASP A 89 -3.74 3.60 -17.43
N THR A 90 -3.87 2.42 -18.02
CA THR A 90 -4.91 2.16 -19.05
C THR A 90 -6.32 2.23 -18.48
N HIS A 91 -6.53 1.81 -17.24
CA HIS A 91 -7.83 1.71 -16.59
C HIS A 91 -8.02 2.70 -15.43
N ALA A 92 -7.30 3.82 -15.48
CA ALA A 92 -7.31 4.83 -14.42
C ALA A 92 -8.72 5.38 -14.14
N ASP A 93 -9.57 5.48 -15.16
CA ASP A 93 -10.94 5.98 -15.00
C ASP A 93 -11.82 5.03 -14.20
N LEU A 94 -11.70 3.72 -14.42
CA LEU A 94 -12.40 2.72 -13.60
C LEU A 94 -11.95 2.74 -12.14
N LEU A 95 -10.66 2.93 -11.91
CA LEU A 95 -10.12 3.07 -10.56
C LEU A 95 -10.66 4.31 -9.85
N ARG A 96 -10.77 5.44 -10.57
CA ARG A 96 -11.37 6.66 -10.03
C ARG A 96 -12.85 6.47 -9.73
N GLU A 97 -13.61 5.87 -10.63
CA GLU A 97 -15.03 5.59 -10.43
C GLU A 97 -15.24 4.72 -9.20
N SER A 98 -14.39 3.72 -8.98
CA SER A 98 -14.47 2.83 -7.81
C SER A 98 -14.34 3.56 -6.47
N ALA A 99 -13.75 4.75 -6.44
CA ALA A 99 -13.55 5.57 -5.25
C ALA A 99 -14.34 6.89 -5.27
N ALA A 100 -15.10 7.17 -6.33
CA ALA A 100 -15.93 8.35 -6.50
C ALA A 100 -17.17 8.26 -5.61
N ASP A 101 -17.00 8.56 -4.35
CA ASP A 101 -17.99 8.47 -3.28
C ASP A 101 -17.82 9.70 -2.38
N VAL A 102 -18.95 10.20 -1.88
CA VAL A 102 -18.99 11.35 -0.95
C VAL A 102 -18.10 11.14 0.26
N GLY A 103 -17.93 9.90 0.73
CA GLY A 103 -17.04 9.55 1.84
C GLY A 103 -15.55 9.77 1.55
N ASN A 104 -15.16 9.93 0.28
CA ASN A 104 -13.78 10.17 -0.14
C ASN A 104 -13.48 11.64 -0.50
N ASP A 105 -14.49 12.50 -0.63
CA ASP A 105 -14.31 13.89 -1.11
C ASP A 105 -13.37 14.72 -0.22
N HIS A 106 -13.43 14.53 1.09
CA HIS A 106 -12.57 15.23 2.05
C HIS A 106 -11.28 14.51 2.37
N ARG A 107 -11.09 13.33 1.80
CA ARG A 107 -9.97 12.47 2.12
C ARG A 107 -8.82 12.58 1.14
N LEU A 108 -9.11 12.39 -0.15
CA LEU A 108 -8.05 12.34 -1.17
C LEU A 108 -7.38 13.70 -1.33
N GLY A 109 -6.05 13.72 -1.15
CA GLY A 109 -5.25 14.92 -1.19
C GLY A 109 -5.33 15.80 0.06
N ALA A 110 -6.00 15.35 1.12
CA ALA A 110 -6.15 16.09 2.37
C ALA A 110 -5.31 15.50 3.50
N ASN A 111 -4.51 16.35 4.17
CA ASN A 111 -3.65 15.97 5.30
C ASN A 111 -2.73 14.78 4.96
N GLU A 112 -2.89 13.65 5.64
CA GLU A 112 -2.06 12.46 5.47
C GLU A 112 -2.50 11.54 4.32
N ALA A 113 -3.61 11.85 3.66
CA ALA A 113 -4.12 11.00 2.59
C ALA A 113 -3.45 11.30 1.25
N PRO A 114 -2.97 10.31 0.50
CA PRO A 114 -2.47 10.50 -0.86
C PRO A 114 -3.56 11.07 -1.79
N PRO A 115 -3.20 11.85 -2.79
CA PRO A 115 -4.16 12.37 -3.76
C PRO A 115 -4.66 11.32 -4.76
N ALA A 116 -4.08 10.13 -4.75
CA ALA A 116 -4.37 9.04 -5.69
C ALA A 116 -5.10 7.88 -5.00
N ILE A 117 -5.94 7.19 -5.76
CA ILE A 117 -6.72 6.04 -5.30
C ILE A 117 -5.83 4.80 -5.14
N LEU A 118 -4.92 4.60 -6.08
CA LEU A 118 -3.87 3.61 -6.00
C LEU A 118 -2.54 4.30 -5.76
N SER A 119 -1.85 3.93 -4.70
CA SER A 119 -0.48 4.36 -4.46
C SER A 119 0.49 3.27 -4.88
N VAL A 120 1.59 3.70 -5.50
CA VAL A 120 2.73 2.85 -5.86
C VAL A 120 3.94 3.38 -5.10
N PHE A 121 4.51 2.55 -4.25
CA PHE A 121 5.73 2.88 -3.52
C PHE A 121 6.83 1.93 -3.94
N LEU A 122 7.78 2.41 -4.71
CA LEU A 122 8.88 1.63 -5.25
C LEU A 122 10.10 1.64 -4.32
N GLY A 123 10.36 2.75 -3.67
CA GLY A 123 11.58 2.98 -2.91
C GLY A 123 12.81 3.21 -3.79
N GLU A 124 13.89 3.70 -3.18
CA GLU A 124 15.10 4.12 -3.90
C GLU A 124 15.71 3.01 -4.78
N GLN A 125 15.66 1.77 -4.31
CA GLN A 125 16.26 0.63 -5.01
C GLN A 125 15.51 0.29 -6.32
N LEU A 126 14.18 0.22 -6.26
CA LEU A 126 13.38 -0.09 -7.45
C LEU A 126 13.32 1.10 -8.42
N GLU A 127 13.31 2.32 -7.90
CA GLU A 127 13.39 3.54 -8.73
C GLU A 127 14.70 3.58 -9.51
N ASP A 128 15.83 3.20 -8.91
CA ASP A 128 17.12 3.09 -9.60
C ASP A 128 17.08 2.03 -10.69
N VAL A 129 16.58 0.82 -10.39
CA VAL A 129 16.46 -0.27 -11.38
C VAL A 129 15.59 0.14 -12.56
N LEU A 130 14.43 0.76 -12.31
CA LEU A 130 13.55 1.22 -13.37
C LEU A 130 14.16 2.36 -14.18
N SER A 131 14.89 3.27 -13.55
CA SER A 131 15.61 4.36 -14.23
C SER A 131 16.70 3.82 -15.17
N GLN A 132 17.43 2.78 -14.76
CA GLN A 132 18.40 2.09 -15.63
C GLN A 132 17.68 1.46 -16.83
N LEU A 133 16.58 0.71 -16.61
CA LEU A 133 15.81 0.09 -17.68
C LEU A 133 15.28 1.11 -18.69
N ILE A 134 14.79 2.26 -18.23
CA ILE A 134 14.27 3.32 -19.09
C ILE A 134 15.38 3.97 -19.91
N SER A 135 16.56 4.21 -19.30
CA SER A 135 17.64 4.97 -19.95
C SER A 135 18.51 4.13 -20.87
N THR A 136 18.75 2.86 -20.52
CA THR A 136 19.73 2.00 -21.23
C THR A 136 19.10 0.73 -21.81
N GLY A 137 17.88 0.38 -21.41
CA GLY A 137 17.22 -0.88 -21.75
C GLY A 137 17.69 -2.07 -20.91
N GLU A 138 18.66 -1.88 -20.02
CA GLU A 138 19.20 -2.92 -19.15
C GLU A 138 19.39 -2.39 -17.73
N ALA A 139 19.16 -3.23 -16.73
CA ALA A 139 19.50 -2.94 -15.34
C ALA A 139 20.66 -3.86 -14.92
N THR A 140 21.80 -3.29 -14.62
CA THR A 140 23.04 -4.04 -14.36
C THR A 140 23.35 -4.19 -12.87
N HIS A 141 22.72 -3.39 -12.03
CA HIS A 141 22.91 -3.39 -10.58
C HIS A 141 21.68 -2.88 -9.86
N SER A 142 21.61 -3.13 -8.57
CA SER A 142 20.67 -2.48 -7.65
C SER A 142 21.44 -1.87 -6.49
N ILE A 143 20.97 -0.73 -6.02
CA ILE A 143 21.55 -0.09 -4.83
C ILE A 143 21.29 -1.01 -3.63
N SER A 144 22.34 -1.36 -2.88
CA SER A 144 22.16 -2.09 -1.62
C SER A 144 21.50 -1.19 -0.58
N GLY A 145 20.61 -1.76 0.23
CA GLY A 145 19.90 -1.01 1.26
C GLY A 145 20.87 -0.21 2.15
N LYS A 146 20.61 1.09 2.27
CA LYS A 146 21.38 1.96 3.15
C LYS A 146 21.06 1.64 4.61
N MET A 147 22.08 1.58 5.44
CA MET A 147 21.91 1.57 6.89
C MET A 147 21.26 2.88 7.33
N LEU A 148 20.21 2.77 8.12
CA LEU A 148 19.59 3.94 8.74
C LEU A 148 20.42 4.29 9.99
N GLU A 149 21.22 5.34 9.89
CA GLU A 149 21.89 5.89 11.07
C GLU A 149 20.83 6.52 11.96
N THR A 150 20.55 5.89 13.08
CA THR A 150 19.54 6.37 14.04
C THR A 150 19.99 7.64 14.78
N GLY A 151 21.25 8.05 14.61
CA GLY A 151 21.83 9.21 15.30
C GLY A 151 21.94 9.06 16.82
N VAL A 152 21.50 7.93 17.36
CA VAL A 152 21.51 7.63 18.79
C VAL A 152 22.39 6.41 19.04
N LYS A 153 23.50 6.61 19.72
CA LYS A 153 24.53 5.56 19.96
C LYS A 153 24.03 4.32 20.74
N THR A 154 22.82 4.37 21.30
CA THR A 154 22.22 3.30 22.09
C THR A 154 21.22 2.44 21.33
N LEU A 155 20.86 2.81 20.11
CA LEU A 155 19.98 2.01 19.26
C LEU A 155 20.80 1.28 18.20
N PRO A 156 20.49 0.01 17.92
CA PRO A 156 21.13 -0.71 16.82
C PRO A 156 20.83 -0.05 15.48
N ASP A 157 21.79 -0.06 14.59
CA ASP A 157 21.57 0.36 13.21
C ASP A 157 20.65 -0.63 12.51
N PHE A 158 19.65 -0.11 11.81
CA PHE A 158 18.72 -0.92 11.02
C PHE A 158 19.04 -0.76 9.55
N MET A 159 19.02 -1.86 8.81
CA MET A 159 19.00 -1.79 7.36
C MET A 159 17.69 -1.14 6.92
N LYS A 160 17.79 -0.06 6.16
CA LYS A 160 16.64 0.53 5.49
C LYS A 160 16.21 -0.44 4.39
N ASP A 161 15.01 -0.96 4.49
CA ASP A 161 14.47 -1.77 3.41
C ASP A 161 14.32 -0.93 2.15
N ALA A 162 14.58 -1.54 1.03
CA ALA A 162 14.38 -0.95 -0.28
C ALA A 162 12.90 -0.64 -0.56
N THR A 163 12.01 -1.38 0.11
CA THR A 163 10.56 -1.20 0.12
C THR A 163 10.08 -0.96 1.54
N ASP A 164 8.88 -0.41 1.70
CA ASP A 164 8.26 -0.26 3.02
C ASP A 164 8.08 -1.63 3.68
N ARG A 165 8.72 -1.85 4.84
CA ARG A 165 8.69 -3.12 5.60
C ARG A 165 7.31 -3.61 5.95
N ASN A 166 6.37 -2.69 6.06
CA ASN A 166 5.00 -3.01 6.42
C ASN A 166 4.14 -3.41 5.21
N ARG A 167 4.73 -3.48 4.02
CA ARG A 167 4.01 -3.77 2.79
C ARG A 167 4.41 -5.12 2.22
N THR A 168 3.42 -5.88 1.80
CA THR A 168 3.62 -7.15 1.08
C THR A 168 3.88 -6.94 -0.41
N SER A 169 3.73 -5.71 -0.90
CA SER A 169 3.96 -5.32 -2.29
C SER A 169 4.13 -3.81 -2.42
N PRO A 170 4.64 -3.31 -3.57
CA PRO A 170 4.72 -1.88 -3.86
C PRO A 170 3.35 -1.20 -4.05
N PHE A 171 2.26 -1.94 -4.13
CA PHE A 171 0.93 -1.42 -4.42
C PHE A 171 0.03 -1.37 -3.20
N ALA A 172 -0.72 -0.29 -3.06
CA ALA A 172 -1.76 -0.15 -2.06
C ALA A 172 -2.95 0.64 -2.58
N PHE A 173 -4.15 0.17 -2.30
CA PHE A 173 -5.35 0.98 -2.48
C PHE A 173 -5.49 1.97 -1.34
N THR A 174 -5.90 3.18 -1.70
CA THR A 174 -6.16 4.28 -0.79
C THR A 174 -7.63 4.67 -0.95
N GLY A 175 -8.35 4.77 0.16
CA GLY A 175 -9.76 5.12 0.11
C GLY A 175 -10.62 4.21 0.97
N ASN A 176 -11.88 4.53 1.03
CA ASN A 176 -12.90 3.80 1.76
C ASN A 176 -13.35 2.60 0.90
N LYS A 177 -12.62 1.51 0.99
CA LYS A 177 -12.82 0.31 0.18
C LYS A 177 -13.08 -0.91 1.04
#